data_81d7d311228424b9fe132986352caa83
#
_entry.id   81d7d311228424b9fe132986352caa83
#
_cell.length_a   1.000
_cell.length_b   1.000
_cell.length_c   1.000
_cell.angle_alpha   90.00
_cell.angle_beta   90.00
_cell.angle_gamma   90.00
#
_symmetry.space_group_name_H-M   'P 1'
#
loop_
_entity.id
_entity.type
_entity.pdbx_description
1 polymer ?
#
loop_
_entity_poly.entity_id
_entity_poly.type
_entity_poly.pdbx_seq_one_letter_code
_entity_poly.pdbx_strand_id
1 'polypeptide(L)'
;MFPINIWLAYTAACLLLVLAPGPDNLLAVGRGLSQGRTAAIVSGMASGAGILFHVATASLGLTLLMQTSAVAFWVVKLIGAGYLLWLGIKVLRSRSLISFRPATRQSLPSIFLTGLLSAALNPKPGFFVLAFIPQFVDPQRGSVSVQMLVYGIWFAVLTAVGFALMGVFATALSRFLRQRPRLVNGLNVGAGLTFVASGVSIAALSQK
;
A
#
# COMPACT_ATOMS: atom_id res chain seq x y z
N MET A 1 18.27 -10.12 17.50
CA MET A 1 17.01 -9.61 18.06
C MET A 1 16.86 -8.17 17.60
N PHE A 2 15.68 -7.75 17.20
CA PHE A 2 15.46 -6.41 16.64
C PHE A 2 15.42 -5.37 17.78
N PRO A 3 16.20 -4.28 17.74
CA PRO A 3 16.13 -3.21 18.73
C PRO A 3 14.75 -2.55 18.71
N ILE A 4 14.22 -2.26 19.89
CA ILE A 4 12.87 -1.70 20.03
C ILE A 4 12.69 -0.35 19.34
N ASN A 5 13.72 0.50 19.36
CA ASN A 5 13.71 1.80 18.68
C ASN A 5 13.60 1.65 17.16
N ILE A 6 14.32 0.69 16.56
CA ILE A 6 14.24 0.39 15.13
C ILE A 6 12.85 -0.15 14.79
N TRP A 7 12.32 -1.04 15.62
CA TRP A 7 10.98 -1.61 15.42
C TRP A 7 9.88 -0.55 15.49
N LEU A 8 9.98 0.37 16.45
CA LEU A 8 9.04 1.48 16.57
C LEU A 8 9.11 2.43 15.37
N ALA A 9 10.32 2.80 14.93
CA ALA A 9 10.51 3.65 13.75
C ALA A 9 9.94 2.99 12.49
N TYR A 10 10.21 1.70 12.29
CA TYR A 10 9.65 0.94 11.18
C TYR A 10 8.12 0.88 11.23
N THR A 11 7.55 0.58 12.40
CA THR A 11 6.10 0.53 12.60
C THR A 11 5.45 1.87 12.30
N ALA A 12 6.03 2.97 12.78
CA ALA A 12 5.53 4.32 12.49
C ALA A 12 5.54 4.61 10.98
N ALA A 13 6.61 4.26 10.29
CA ALA A 13 6.71 4.44 8.84
C ALA A 13 5.68 3.57 8.08
N CYS A 14 5.47 2.31 8.52
CA CYS A 14 4.41 1.45 7.97
C CYS A 14 3.02 2.07 8.15
N LEU A 15 2.73 2.60 9.35
CA LEU A 15 1.44 3.23 9.63
C LEU A 15 1.23 4.48 8.77
N LEU A 16 2.25 5.31 8.58
CA LEU A 16 2.17 6.45 7.67
C LEU A 16 1.83 6.01 6.24
N LEU A 17 2.48 4.95 5.75
CA LEU A 17 2.20 4.42 4.43
C LEU A 17 0.80 3.80 4.31
N VAL A 18 0.35 3.07 5.32
CA VAL A 18 -1.01 2.49 5.40
C VAL A 18 -2.07 3.58 5.37
N LEU A 19 -1.85 4.67 6.11
CA LEU A 19 -2.77 5.81 6.16
C LEU A 19 -2.70 6.66 4.89
N ALA A 20 -1.58 6.67 4.19
CA ALA A 20 -1.44 7.42 2.94
C ALA A 20 -2.43 6.92 1.89
N PRO A 21 -3.26 7.80 1.31
CA PRO A 21 -4.26 7.41 0.33
C PRO A 21 -3.65 6.62 -0.84
N GLY A 22 -4.35 5.57 -1.25
CA GLY A 22 -3.90 4.69 -2.33
C GLY A 22 -5.04 3.82 -2.87
N PRO A 23 -4.83 3.12 -4.01
CA PRO A 23 -5.90 2.33 -4.61
C PRO A 23 -6.44 1.26 -3.67
N ASP A 24 -5.60 0.59 -2.89
CA ASP A 24 -6.00 -0.54 -2.06
C ASP A 24 -6.78 -0.11 -0.81
N ASN A 25 -6.36 0.97 -0.11
CA ASN A 25 -7.12 1.46 1.04
C ASN A 25 -8.44 2.11 0.59
N LEU A 26 -8.44 2.79 -0.57
CA LEU A 26 -9.67 3.32 -1.16
C LEU A 26 -10.61 2.19 -1.59
N LEU A 27 -10.08 1.06 -2.07
CA LEU A 27 -10.87 -0.13 -2.38
C LEU A 27 -11.54 -0.67 -1.11
N ALA A 28 -10.80 -0.82 0.00
CA ALA A 28 -11.35 -1.28 1.28
C ALA A 28 -12.41 -0.33 1.84
N VAL A 29 -12.16 0.98 1.78
CA VAL A 29 -13.11 2.03 2.14
C VAL A 29 -14.36 1.96 1.25
N GLY A 30 -14.19 1.87 -0.07
CA GLY A 30 -15.29 1.74 -1.04
C GLY A 30 -16.14 0.49 -0.79
N ARG A 31 -15.53 -0.64 -0.45
CA ARG A 31 -16.24 -1.87 -0.05
C ARG A 31 -17.03 -1.67 1.25
N GLY A 32 -16.44 -1.01 2.24
CA GLY A 32 -17.14 -0.65 3.47
C GLY A 32 -18.37 0.21 3.22
N LEU A 33 -18.24 1.23 2.36
CA LEU A 33 -19.31 2.16 2.00
C LEU A 33 -20.45 1.49 1.21
N SER A 34 -20.12 0.55 0.32
CA SER A 34 -21.07 -0.05 -0.62
C SER A 34 -21.66 -1.37 -0.15
N GLN A 35 -20.90 -2.20 0.59
CA GLN A 35 -21.26 -3.57 0.93
C GLN A 35 -21.15 -3.89 2.43
N GLY A 36 -20.65 -2.93 3.23
CA GLY A 36 -20.61 -3.01 4.68
C GLY A 36 -19.33 -3.61 5.26
N ARG A 37 -19.36 -3.85 6.57
CA ARG A 37 -18.18 -4.18 7.38
C ARG A 37 -17.45 -5.44 6.93
N THR A 38 -18.18 -6.51 6.65
CA THR A 38 -17.59 -7.81 6.24
C THR A 38 -16.79 -7.66 4.94
N ALA A 39 -17.36 -6.94 3.96
CA ALA A 39 -16.68 -6.69 2.69
C ALA A 39 -15.39 -5.85 2.89
N ALA A 40 -15.42 -4.88 3.80
CA ALA A 40 -14.25 -4.08 4.16
C ALA A 40 -13.14 -4.94 4.80
N ILE A 41 -13.50 -5.80 5.76
CA ILE A 41 -12.55 -6.70 6.43
C ILE A 41 -11.91 -7.65 5.41
N VAL A 42 -12.72 -8.30 4.58
CA VAL A 42 -12.21 -9.21 3.54
C VAL A 42 -11.28 -8.48 2.56
N SER A 43 -11.62 -7.24 2.18
CA SER A 43 -10.75 -6.41 1.32
C SER A 43 -9.43 -6.05 2.00
N GLY A 44 -9.44 -5.71 3.29
CA GLY A 44 -8.23 -5.44 4.07
C GLY A 44 -7.33 -6.67 4.19
N MET A 45 -7.91 -7.83 4.53
CA MET A 45 -7.19 -9.12 4.58
C MET A 45 -6.57 -9.48 3.22
N ALA A 46 -7.31 -9.25 2.13
CA ALA A 46 -6.83 -9.50 0.77
C ALA A 46 -5.64 -8.60 0.43
N SER A 47 -5.69 -7.32 0.81
CA SER A 47 -4.56 -6.40 0.60
C SER A 47 -3.32 -6.84 1.38
N GLY A 48 -3.48 -7.26 2.64
CA GLY A 48 -2.37 -7.82 3.41
C GLY A 48 -1.76 -9.06 2.75
N ALA A 49 -2.60 -9.98 2.26
CA ALA A 49 -2.15 -11.16 1.52
C ALA A 49 -1.40 -10.78 0.23
N GLY A 50 -1.86 -9.74 -0.50
CA GLY A 50 -1.18 -9.22 -1.69
C GLY A 50 0.19 -8.62 -1.39
N ILE A 51 0.38 -8.00 -0.21
CA ILE A 51 1.69 -7.53 0.24
C ILE A 51 2.66 -8.68 0.45
N LEU A 52 2.21 -9.83 0.96
CA LEU A 52 3.08 -11.00 1.13
C LEU A 52 3.67 -11.49 -0.21
N PHE A 53 2.99 -11.26 -1.32
CA PHE A 53 3.56 -11.52 -2.66
C PHE A 53 4.81 -10.66 -2.91
N HIS A 54 4.75 -9.36 -2.61
CA HIS A 54 5.91 -8.46 -2.72
C HIS A 54 7.03 -8.85 -1.76
N VAL A 55 6.66 -9.25 -0.52
CA VAL A 55 7.63 -9.69 0.48
C VAL A 55 8.36 -10.96 0.03
N ALA A 56 7.63 -11.94 -0.49
CA ALA A 56 8.21 -13.18 -1.00
C ALA A 56 9.14 -12.91 -2.19
N THR A 57 8.69 -12.14 -3.17
CA THR A 57 9.50 -11.80 -4.35
C THR A 57 10.73 -10.98 -3.99
N ALA A 58 10.62 -10.04 -3.05
CA ALA A 58 11.74 -9.25 -2.57
C ALA A 58 12.75 -10.08 -1.79
N SER A 59 12.28 -10.96 -0.90
CA SER A 59 13.17 -11.81 -0.08
C SER A 59 13.95 -12.81 -0.93
N LEU A 60 13.38 -13.27 -2.05
CA LEU A 60 14.00 -14.24 -2.95
C LEU A 60 14.80 -13.59 -4.09
N GLY A 61 14.36 -12.46 -4.59
CA GLY A 61 14.88 -11.89 -5.84
C GLY A 61 15.67 -10.59 -5.70
N LEU A 62 15.31 -9.73 -4.75
CA LEU A 62 15.94 -8.41 -4.65
C LEU A 62 17.37 -8.50 -4.13
N THR A 63 17.64 -9.41 -3.18
CA THR A 63 19.00 -9.65 -2.70
C THR A 63 19.91 -10.03 -3.87
N LEU A 64 19.41 -10.86 -4.79
CA LEU A 64 20.12 -11.24 -6.00
C LEU A 64 20.27 -10.06 -6.98
N LEU A 65 19.21 -9.29 -7.20
CA LEU A 65 19.21 -8.16 -8.14
C LEU A 65 20.13 -7.02 -7.67
N MET A 66 20.10 -6.69 -6.39
CA MET A 66 20.99 -5.67 -5.80
C MET A 66 22.45 -6.10 -5.83
N GLN A 67 22.73 -7.40 -5.72
CA GLN A 67 24.09 -7.95 -5.79
C GLN A 67 24.61 -8.08 -7.22
N THR A 68 23.73 -8.25 -8.22
CA THR A 68 24.12 -8.56 -9.60
C THR A 68 24.09 -7.37 -10.55
N SER A 69 23.23 -6.37 -10.32
CA SER A 69 23.09 -5.24 -11.27
C SER A 69 22.46 -3.99 -10.66
N ALA A 70 23.30 -3.00 -10.37
CA ALA A 70 22.85 -1.65 -10.01
C ALA A 70 21.95 -1.02 -11.10
N VAL A 71 22.20 -1.35 -12.38
CA VAL A 71 21.39 -0.85 -13.51
C VAL A 71 19.98 -1.41 -13.46
N ALA A 72 19.82 -2.72 -13.21
CA ALA A 72 18.50 -3.33 -13.11
C ALA A 72 17.70 -2.77 -11.92
N PHE A 73 18.34 -2.53 -10.79
CA PHE A 73 17.71 -1.85 -9.65
C PHE A 73 17.22 -0.44 -10.02
N TRP A 74 18.06 0.35 -10.71
CA TRP A 74 17.70 1.68 -11.19
C TRP A 74 16.52 1.66 -12.16
N VAL A 75 16.48 0.72 -13.09
CA VAL A 75 15.38 0.55 -14.05
C VAL A 75 14.06 0.28 -13.31
N VAL A 76 14.06 -0.67 -12.36
CA VAL A 76 12.88 -0.99 -11.54
C VAL A 76 12.41 0.26 -10.74
N LYS A 77 13.35 0.99 -10.15
CA LYS A 77 13.09 2.23 -9.41
C LYS A 77 12.43 3.30 -10.29
N LEU A 78 12.98 3.54 -11.49
CA LEU A 78 12.46 4.55 -12.42
C LEU A 78 11.07 4.17 -12.98
N ILE A 79 10.86 2.90 -13.34
CA ILE A 79 9.54 2.41 -13.77
C ILE A 79 8.50 2.65 -12.68
N GLY A 80 8.85 2.36 -11.44
CA GLY A 80 7.95 2.56 -10.33
C GLY A 80 7.67 4.01 -9.98
N ALA A 81 8.68 4.87 -10.01
CA ALA A 81 8.49 6.32 -9.85
C ALA A 81 7.55 6.86 -10.95
N GLY A 82 7.78 6.48 -12.21
CA GLY A 82 6.93 6.85 -13.34
C GLY A 82 5.49 6.39 -13.19
N TYR A 83 5.29 5.15 -12.71
CA TYR A 83 3.95 4.64 -12.45
C TYR A 83 3.24 5.39 -11.31
N LEU A 84 3.93 5.70 -10.20
CA LEU A 84 3.34 6.47 -9.10
C LEU A 84 2.98 7.90 -9.54
N LEU A 85 3.83 8.54 -10.35
CA LEU A 85 3.52 9.83 -10.96
C LEU A 85 2.29 9.76 -11.85
N TRP A 86 2.22 8.75 -12.74
CA TRP A 86 1.06 8.52 -13.60
C TRP A 86 -0.21 8.29 -12.79
N LEU A 87 -0.14 7.47 -11.75
CA LEU A 87 -1.27 7.19 -10.86
C LEU A 87 -1.73 8.45 -10.12
N GLY A 88 -0.79 9.26 -9.61
CA GLY A 88 -1.08 10.54 -8.98
C GLY A 88 -1.80 11.50 -9.91
N ILE A 89 -1.32 11.65 -11.14
CA ILE A 89 -1.96 12.49 -12.17
C ILE A 89 -3.37 11.95 -12.49
N LYS A 90 -3.51 10.63 -12.64
CA LYS A 90 -4.81 10.00 -12.91
C LYS A 90 -5.81 10.28 -11.80
N VAL A 91 -5.38 10.19 -10.54
CA VAL A 91 -6.20 10.49 -9.35
C VAL A 91 -6.61 11.95 -9.32
N LEU A 92 -5.67 12.87 -9.55
CA LEU A 92 -5.95 14.32 -9.60
C LEU A 92 -6.93 14.71 -10.73
N ARG A 93 -6.87 14.00 -11.86
CA ARG A 93 -7.78 14.21 -13.01
C ARG A 93 -9.13 13.52 -12.81
N SER A 94 -9.24 12.50 -11.99
CA SER A 94 -10.52 11.84 -11.71
C SER A 94 -11.36 12.70 -10.78
N ARG A 95 -12.58 13.04 -11.19
CA ARG A 95 -13.53 13.82 -10.38
C ARG A 95 -14.10 13.04 -9.20
N SER A 96 -13.85 11.72 -9.09
CA SER A 96 -14.19 10.91 -7.92
C SER A 96 -13.43 9.57 -7.88
N LEU A 97 -12.55 9.39 -6.90
CA LEU A 97 -12.03 8.07 -6.51
C LEU A 97 -13.01 7.32 -5.60
N ILE A 98 -13.82 8.06 -4.85
CA ILE A 98 -14.86 7.52 -4.00
C ILE A 98 -16.18 7.67 -4.74
N SER A 99 -16.61 6.62 -5.40
CA SER A 99 -17.94 6.55 -6.00
C SER A 99 -18.90 5.94 -5.00
N PHE A 100 -19.92 6.72 -4.60
CA PHE A 100 -21.04 6.23 -3.79
C PHE A 100 -22.13 5.55 -4.63
N ARG A 101 -21.85 5.25 -5.91
CA ARG A 101 -22.81 4.47 -6.71
C ARG A 101 -22.99 3.10 -6.09
N PRO A 102 -24.22 2.58 -6.01
CA PRO A 102 -24.46 1.21 -5.59
C PRO A 102 -23.68 0.29 -6.53
N ALA A 103 -22.54 -0.19 -6.07
CA ALA A 103 -21.84 -1.24 -6.80
C ALA A 103 -22.69 -2.51 -6.67
N THR A 104 -22.82 -3.25 -7.75
CA THR A 104 -23.39 -4.60 -7.71
C THR A 104 -22.71 -5.39 -6.59
N ARG A 105 -23.51 -6.01 -5.71
CA ARG A 105 -22.97 -6.79 -4.60
C ARG A 105 -22.08 -7.89 -5.17
N GLN A 106 -20.81 -7.88 -4.78
CA GLN A 106 -19.86 -8.93 -5.13
C GLN A 106 -19.81 -9.98 -4.02
N SER A 107 -19.55 -11.23 -4.39
CA SER A 107 -19.32 -12.29 -3.42
C SER A 107 -18.00 -12.04 -2.65
N LEU A 108 -17.91 -12.54 -1.41
CA LEU A 108 -16.71 -12.38 -0.59
C LEU A 108 -15.43 -12.95 -1.26
N PRO A 109 -15.49 -14.12 -1.94
CA PRO A 109 -14.35 -14.61 -2.71
C PRO A 109 -13.91 -13.66 -3.82
N SER A 110 -14.87 -13.04 -4.54
CA SER A 110 -14.57 -12.05 -5.59
C SER A 110 -13.93 -10.79 -5.00
N ILE A 111 -14.39 -10.34 -3.83
CA ILE A 111 -13.81 -9.20 -3.10
C ILE A 111 -12.37 -9.53 -2.69
N PHE A 112 -12.15 -10.72 -2.15
CA PHE A 112 -10.82 -11.17 -1.74
C PHE A 112 -9.87 -11.23 -2.94
N LEU A 113 -10.26 -11.91 -4.03
CA LEU A 113 -9.42 -12.02 -5.23
C LEU A 113 -9.10 -10.64 -5.83
N THR A 114 -10.09 -9.77 -5.94
CA THR A 114 -9.88 -8.41 -6.45
C THR A 114 -8.92 -7.62 -5.57
N GLY A 115 -9.07 -7.68 -4.24
CA GLY A 115 -8.19 -6.99 -3.29
C GLY A 115 -6.77 -7.54 -3.30
N LEU A 116 -6.63 -8.88 -3.37
CA LEU A 116 -5.34 -9.57 -3.47
C LEU A 116 -4.59 -9.15 -4.75
N LEU A 117 -5.26 -9.25 -5.91
CA LEU A 117 -4.64 -8.88 -7.18
C LEU A 117 -4.34 -7.37 -7.24
N SER A 118 -5.23 -6.53 -6.73
CA SER A 118 -4.98 -5.10 -6.63
C SER A 118 -3.70 -4.82 -5.87
N ALA A 119 -3.53 -5.40 -4.68
CA ALA A 119 -2.36 -5.18 -3.85
C ALA A 119 -1.09 -5.83 -4.41
N ALA A 120 -1.18 -7.05 -4.94
CA ALA A 120 -0.04 -7.76 -5.54
C ALA A 120 0.49 -7.07 -6.81
N LEU A 121 -0.38 -6.42 -7.57
CA LEU A 121 -0.02 -5.67 -8.78
C LEU A 121 0.21 -4.17 -8.49
N ASN A 122 -0.04 -3.72 -7.26
CA ASN A 122 0.18 -2.34 -6.87
C ASN A 122 1.66 -2.09 -6.62
N PRO A 123 2.30 -1.19 -7.36
CA PRO A 123 3.72 -0.90 -7.14
C PRO A 123 3.98 -0.12 -5.85
N LYS A 124 2.99 0.58 -5.27
CA LYS A 124 3.20 1.36 -4.03
C LYS A 124 3.74 0.49 -2.89
N PRO A 125 3.08 -0.62 -2.46
CA PRO A 125 3.65 -1.53 -1.47
C PRO A 125 4.89 -2.26 -2.00
N GLY A 126 4.96 -2.59 -3.28
CA GLY A 126 6.12 -3.22 -3.89
C GLY A 126 7.38 -2.39 -3.70
N PHE A 127 7.35 -1.09 -4.06
CA PHE A 127 8.48 -0.19 -3.85
C PHE A 127 8.83 0.02 -2.39
N PHE A 128 7.84 0.07 -1.50
CA PHE A 128 8.10 0.14 -0.07
C PHE A 128 8.86 -1.10 0.42
N VAL A 129 8.42 -2.28 0.04
CA VAL A 129 9.10 -3.53 0.40
C VAL A 129 10.51 -3.57 -0.16
N LEU A 130 10.70 -3.17 -1.42
CA LEU A 130 11.98 -3.24 -2.12
C LEU A 130 12.99 -2.17 -1.69
N ALA A 131 12.55 -0.93 -1.44
CA ALA A 131 13.44 0.19 -1.20
C ALA A 131 13.52 0.59 0.27
N PHE A 132 12.49 0.32 1.06
CA PHE A 132 12.40 0.81 2.43
C PHE A 132 12.73 -0.26 3.47
N ILE A 133 12.21 -1.49 3.35
CA ILE A 133 12.51 -2.57 4.32
C ILE A 133 14.02 -2.81 4.47
N PRO A 134 14.83 -2.86 3.39
CA PRO A 134 16.27 -3.08 3.51
C PRO A 134 17.01 -2.09 4.41
N GLN A 135 16.47 -0.87 4.59
CA GLN A 135 17.09 0.14 5.45
C GLN A 135 17.04 -0.21 6.96
N PHE A 136 16.18 -1.17 7.32
CA PHE A 136 16.01 -1.66 8.70
C PHE A 136 16.70 -3.01 8.93
N VAL A 137 17.29 -3.59 7.88
CA VAL A 137 17.97 -4.89 7.90
C VAL A 137 19.43 -4.68 8.23
N ASP A 138 19.94 -5.46 9.21
CA ASP A 138 21.33 -5.43 9.61
C ASP A 138 21.96 -6.82 9.35
N PRO A 139 22.85 -6.96 8.34
CA PRO A 139 23.48 -8.23 8.01
C PRO A 139 24.30 -8.83 9.17
N GLN A 140 24.76 -8.01 10.12
CA GLN A 140 25.51 -8.48 11.29
C GLN A 140 24.63 -9.18 12.33
N ARG A 141 23.29 -9.02 12.23
CA ARG A 141 22.31 -9.56 13.18
C ARG A 141 21.62 -10.83 12.70
N GLY A 142 22.09 -11.41 11.59
CA GLY A 142 21.59 -12.66 11.05
C GLY A 142 21.12 -12.57 9.60
N SER A 143 20.40 -13.59 9.15
CA SER A 143 19.96 -13.70 7.75
C SER A 143 19.12 -12.50 7.30
N VAL A 144 19.59 -11.83 6.26
CA VAL A 144 18.91 -10.71 5.60
C VAL A 144 17.49 -11.11 5.16
N SER A 145 17.34 -12.28 4.53
CA SER A 145 16.05 -12.77 4.05
C SER A 145 15.05 -12.98 5.19
N VAL A 146 15.51 -13.52 6.34
CA VAL A 146 14.64 -13.72 7.51
C VAL A 146 14.19 -12.36 8.08
N GLN A 147 15.11 -11.41 8.19
CA GLN A 147 14.76 -10.06 8.66
C GLN A 147 13.74 -9.39 7.72
N MET A 148 13.96 -9.47 6.40
CA MET A 148 13.01 -8.96 5.41
C MET A 148 11.64 -9.62 5.52
N LEU A 149 11.57 -10.94 5.73
CA LEU A 149 10.31 -11.65 5.94
C LEU A 149 9.60 -11.16 7.20
N VAL A 150 10.29 -11.02 8.33
CA VAL A 150 9.70 -10.56 9.60
C VAL A 150 9.14 -9.14 9.46
N TYR A 151 9.92 -8.20 8.93
CA TYR A 151 9.45 -6.84 8.68
C TYR A 151 8.30 -6.81 7.66
N GLY A 152 8.41 -7.60 6.59
CA GLY A 152 7.39 -7.68 5.55
C GLY A 152 6.07 -8.26 6.04
N ILE A 153 6.09 -9.32 6.85
CA ILE A 153 4.90 -9.90 7.46
C ILE A 153 4.24 -8.88 8.40
N TRP A 154 5.03 -8.17 9.20
CA TRP A 154 4.51 -7.12 10.07
C TRP A 154 3.81 -6.01 9.28
N PHE A 155 4.41 -5.56 8.19
CA PHE A 155 3.79 -4.60 7.28
C PHE A 155 2.48 -5.12 6.66
N ALA A 156 2.43 -6.39 6.26
CA ALA A 156 1.23 -7.02 5.74
C ALA A 156 0.10 -7.08 6.79
N VAL A 157 0.43 -7.40 8.04
CA VAL A 157 -0.53 -7.39 9.17
C VAL A 157 -1.04 -5.99 9.43
N LEU A 158 -0.16 -5.00 9.53
CA LEU A 158 -0.55 -3.60 9.73
C LEU A 158 -1.44 -3.09 8.59
N THR A 159 -1.17 -3.50 7.35
CA THR A 159 -2.01 -3.14 6.21
C THR A 159 -3.37 -3.81 6.26
N ALA A 160 -3.42 -5.12 6.55
CA ALA A 160 -4.68 -5.85 6.66
C ALA A 160 -5.59 -5.24 7.72
N VAL A 161 -5.04 -5.00 8.91
CA VAL A 161 -5.76 -4.40 10.05
C VAL A 161 -6.14 -2.94 9.74
N GLY A 162 -5.20 -2.14 9.26
CA GLY A 162 -5.42 -0.73 8.97
C GLY A 162 -6.50 -0.51 7.91
N PHE A 163 -6.47 -1.25 6.81
CA PHE A 163 -7.47 -1.13 5.75
C PHE A 163 -8.83 -1.68 6.17
N ALA A 164 -8.86 -2.78 6.93
CA ALA A 164 -10.10 -3.30 7.50
C ALA A 164 -10.75 -2.26 8.43
N LEU A 165 -9.97 -1.66 9.33
CA LEU A 165 -10.46 -0.60 10.23
C LEU A 165 -10.97 0.60 9.45
N MET A 166 -10.20 1.12 8.47
CA MET A 166 -10.64 2.24 7.63
C MET A 166 -11.96 1.95 6.94
N GLY A 167 -12.12 0.77 6.35
CA GLY A 167 -13.35 0.39 5.66
C GLY A 167 -14.54 0.18 6.62
N VAL A 168 -14.30 -0.39 7.81
CA VAL A 168 -15.33 -0.53 8.85
C VAL A 168 -15.78 0.83 9.37
N PHE A 169 -14.85 1.75 9.64
CA PHE A 169 -15.18 3.12 10.05
C PHE A 169 -15.88 3.89 8.92
N ALA A 170 -15.45 3.70 7.67
CA ALA A 170 -16.12 4.29 6.52
C ALA A 170 -17.59 3.85 6.40
N THR A 171 -17.90 2.60 6.77
CA THR A 171 -19.28 2.12 6.83
C THR A 171 -20.13 2.94 7.82
N ALA A 172 -19.58 3.24 9.00
CA ALA A 172 -20.26 4.09 9.98
C ALA A 172 -20.34 5.56 9.53
N LEU A 173 -19.33 6.03 8.79
CA LEU A 173 -19.20 7.41 8.32
C LEU A 173 -19.93 7.65 6.98
N SER A 174 -20.47 6.60 6.34
CA SER A 174 -21.04 6.67 4.98
C SER A 174 -22.10 7.75 4.83
N ARG A 175 -23.00 7.88 5.83
CA ARG A 175 -24.07 8.89 5.83
C ARG A 175 -23.49 10.32 5.85
N PHE A 176 -22.47 10.53 6.66
CA PHE A 176 -21.80 11.83 6.79
C PHE A 176 -21.04 12.22 5.51
N LEU A 177 -20.32 11.29 4.89
CA LEU A 177 -19.56 11.53 3.67
C LEU A 177 -20.48 11.82 2.47
N ARG A 178 -21.60 11.12 2.36
CA ARG A 178 -22.58 11.34 1.28
C ARG A 178 -23.15 12.76 1.29
N GLN A 179 -23.24 13.38 2.46
CA GLN A 179 -23.75 14.75 2.63
C GLN A 179 -22.68 15.84 2.41
N ARG A 180 -21.38 15.44 2.20
CA ARG A 180 -20.26 16.36 2.11
C ARG A 180 -19.35 16.10 0.90
N PRO A 181 -19.82 16.36 -0.34
CA PRO A 181 -19.06 16.08 -1.56
C PRO A 181 -17.72 16.84 -1.63
N ARG A 182 -17.62 18.02 -1.00
CA ARG A 182 -16.37 18.78 -0.92
C ARG A 182 -15.29 18.05 -0.12
N LEU A 183 -15.66 17.36 0.96
CA LEU A 183 -14.73 16.56 1.75
C LEU A 183 -14.22 15.37 0.94
N VAL A 184 -15.10 14.69 0.22
CA VAL A 184 -14.74 13.58 -0.67
C VAL A 184 -13.78 14.04 -1.76
N ASN A 185 -14.03 15.21 -2.36
CA ASN A 185 -13.12 15.77 -3.36
C ASN A 185 -11.75 16.13 -2.75
N GLY A 186 -11.70 16.69 -1.55
CA GLY A 186 -10.46 16.98 -0.83
C GLY A 186 -9.64 15.71 -0.57
N LEU A 187 -10.28 14.61 -0.17
CA LEU A 187 -9.62 13.31 0.00
C LEU A 187 -9.02 12.78 -1.32
N ASN A 188 -9.75 12.95 -2.42
CA ASN A 188 -9.29 12.54 -3.75
C ASN A 188 -8.05 13.34 -4.19
N VAL A 189 -8.07 14.65 -4.01
CA VAL A 189 -6.94 15.54 -4.32
C VAL A 189 -5.74 15.18 -3.44
N GLY A 190 -5.95 14.98 -2.14
CA GLY A 190 -4.90 14.55 -1.21
C GLY A 190 -4.25 13.23 -1.64
N ALA A 191 -5.05 12.24 -2.06
CA ALA A 191 -4.55 10.98 -2.58
C ALA A 191 -3.66 11.18 -3.82
N GLY A 192 -4.13 12.01 -4.77
CA GLY A 192 -3.36 12.30 -5.97
C GLY A 192 -2.02 12.96 -5.68
N LEU A 193 -2.02 13.97 -4.81
CA LEU A 193 -0.79 14.66 -4.40
C LEU A 193 0.19 13.72 -3.69
N THR A 194 -0.30 12.80 -2.85
CA THR A 194 0.55 11.79 -2.19
C THR A 194 1.24 10.89 -3.21
N PHE A 195 0.54 10.44 -4.25
CA PHE A 195 1.15 9.63 -5.31
C PHE A 195 2.19 10.41 -6.11
N VAL A 196 1.90 11.66 -6.46
CA VAL A 196 2.86 12.52 -7.16
C VAL A 196 4.10 12.73 -6.31
N ALA A 197 3.94 13.11 -5.03
CA ALA A 197 5.06 13.31 -4.11
C ALA A 197 5.89 12.04 -3.93
N SER A 198 5.25 10.86 -3.79
CA SER A 198 5.95 9.59 -3.68
C SER A 198 6.76 9.27 -4.94
N GLY A 199 6.19 9.49 -6.12
CA GLY A 199 6.90 9.28 -7.39
C GLY A 199 8.11 10.20 -7.55
N VAL A 200 7.95 11.49 -7.24
CA VAL A 200 9.05 12.47 -7.27
C VAL A 200 10.14 12.10 -6.26
N SER A 201 9.75 11.75 -5.03
CA SER A 201 10.72 11.36 -3.99
C SER A 201 11.54 10.13 -4.39
N ILE A 202 10.89 9.10 -4.96
CA ILE A 202 11.59 7.90 -5.42
C ILE A 202 12.54 8.22 -6.58
N ALA A 203 12.13 9.09 -7.52
CA ALA A 203 12.98 9.50 -8.63
C ALA A 203 14.18 10.34 -8.18
N ALA A 204 14.01 11.18 -7.15
CA ALA A 204 15.03 12.10 -6.65
C ALA A 204 16.05 11.45 -5.69
N LEU A 205 15.71 10.31 -5.06
CA LEU A 205 16.65 9.61 -4.17
C LEU A 205 17.81 9.04 -5.00
N SER A 206 18.93 9.78 -5.04
CA SER A 206 20.20 9.24 -5.53
C SER A 206 20.74 8.24 -4.50
N GLN A 207 21.29 7.13 -4.96
CA GLN A 207 22.06 6.25 -4.08
C GLN A 207 23.27 7.03 -3.55
N LYS A 208 23.39 7.12 -2.24
CA LYS A 208 24.66 7.33 -1.57
C LYS A 208 25.34 5.99 -1.38
#